data_9b806ddd01f70385ebfb0295b7e22995
#
_entry.id   9b806ddd01f70385ebfb0295b7e22995
#
_cell.length_a   1.000
_cell.length_b   1.000
_cell.length_c   1.000
_cell.angle_alpha   90.00
_cell.angle_beta   90.00
_cell.angle_gamma   90.00
#
_symmetry.space_group_name_H-M   'P 1'
#
loop_
_entity.id
_entity.type
_entity.pdbx_description
1 polymer ?
#
loop_
_entity_poly.entity_id
_entity_poly.type
_entity_poly.pdbx_seq_one_letter_code
_entity_poly.pdbx_strand_id
1 'polypeptide(L)'
;MSTAPYREQVTLLLRILPIIAREEAFALKGGTAINLFVRDLPRLSVDIDLTYLPLGDRIAALTGIREGLQRVETGIKRQLAGTAVHASRRPDTPRLFVDAPGARVTVEPNTTLRGSVFPAREARTVAAVEAEFEQSVSARVLSSADLYGGKIVAALDRQHPRDLFDVKMLLESEGITDEFRTAFVVYLASHSRPIAELLTPKLKPLEKLFESQLAGMVRNPVTCKELEHTRHELIRRVRRDLTQQERAFLLSLKRTEPQWGLIPVPHLRQMPAIQWKLQNLQQLATRPRQHGAAMRRLQEVLQL
;
A
#
# COMPACT_ATOMS: atom_id res chain seq x y z
N MET A 1 5.99 -22.42 14.84
CA MET A 1 6.79 -22.39 13.59
C MET A 1 8.00 -21.49 13.84
N SER A 2 9.18 -21.84 13.30
CA SER A 2 10.40 -21.04 13.49
C SER A 2 10.28 -19.71 12.73
N THR A 3 10.58 -18.58 13.39
CA THR A 3 10.68 -17.24 12.76
C THR A 3 11.99 -17.05 12.01
N ALA A 4 12.93 -17.99 12.12
CA ALA A 4 14.28 -17.89 11.57
C ALA A 4 14.34 -17.48 10.09
N PRO A 5 13.59 -18.09 9.15
CA PRO A 5 13.67 -17.72 7.74
C PRO A 5 13.23 -16.27 7.49
N TYR A 6 12.22 -15.78 8.23
CA TYR A 6 11.76 -14.39 8.09
C TYR A 6 12.77 -13.39 8.68
N ARG A 7 13.50 -13.77 9.72
CA ARG A 7 14.56 -12.91 10.30
C ARG A 7 15.72 -12.72 9.33
N GLU A 8 16.16 -13.78 8.65
CA GLU A 8 17.19 -13.69 7.60
C GLU A 8 16.74 -12.79 6.45
N GLN A 9 15.48 -12.89 6.04
CA GLN A 9 14.91 -12.00 5.02
C GLN A 9 14.90 -10.53 5.49
N VAL A 10 14.51 -10.24 6.73
CA VAL A 10 14.54 -8.87 7.28
C VAL A 10 15.98 -8.36 7.38
N THR A 11 16.93 -9.18 7.79
CA THR A 11 18.36 -8.82 7.83
C THR A 11 18.87 -8.44 6.43
N LEU A 12 18.54 -9.24 5.41
CA LEU A 12 18.89 -8.92 4.02
C LEU A 12 18.21 -7.63 3.55
N LEU A 13 16.92 -7.47 3.87
CA LEU A 13 16.14 -6.27 3.55
C LEU A 13 16.79 -5.01 4.13
N LEU A 14 17.18 -5.02 5.40
CA LEU A 14 17.84 -3.89 6.08
C LEU A 14 19.17 -3.53 5.40
N ARG A 15 19.90 -4.49 4.86
CA ARG A 15 21.15 -4.25 4.08
C ARG A 15 20.87 -3.63 2.70
N ILE A 16 19.72 -3.91 2.09
CA ILE A 16 19.32 -3.38 0.79
C ILE A 16 18.79 -1.94 0.91
N LEU A 17 18.08 -1.62 1.98
CA LEU A 17 17.41 -0.33 2.17
C LEU A 17 18.32 0.89 2.02
N PRO A 18 19.57 0.94 2.53
CA PRO A 18 20.47 2.09 2.34
C PRO A 18 20.84 2.35 0.87
N ILE A 19 20.80 1.31 0.04
CA ILE A 19 21.06 1.43 -1.39
C ILE A 19 19.85 2.05 -2.09
N ILE A 20 18.64 1.60 -1.74
CA ILE A 20 17.38 2.13 -2.26
C ILE A 20 17.18 3.59 -1.80
N ALA A 21 17.56 3.93 -0.58
CA ALA A 21 17.39 5.27 -0.02
C ALA A 21 18.14 6.38 -0.80
N ARG A 22 19.13 6.00 -1.63
CA ARG A 22 19.82 6.94 -2.54
C ARG A 22 18.99 7.34 -3.76
N GLU A 23 17.93 6.61 -4.05
CA GLU A 23 17.04 6.86 -5.18
C GLU A 23 15.90 7.78 -4.73
N GLU A 24 16.07 9.08 -4.89
CA GLU A 24 15.13 10.11 -4.43
C GLU A 24 13.72 10.01 -5.04
N ALA A 25 13.62 9.37 -6.20
CA ALA A 25 12.35 9.15 -6.87
C ALA A 25 11.47 8.08 -6.19
N PHE A 26 12.00 7.31 -5.22
CA PHE A 26 11.26 6.28 -4.52
C PHE A 26 11.00 6.64 -3.06
N ALA A 27 9.84 6.19 -2.58
CA ALA A 27 9.54 6.13 -1.15
C ALA A 27 9.05 4.73 -0.78
N LEU A 28 9.44 4.28 0.42
CA LEU A 28 8.95 3.02 0.99
C LEU A 28 7.46 3.13 1.29
N LYS A 29 6.76 2.03 1.01
CA LYS A 29 5.35 1.84 1.34
C LYS A 29 5.10 0.44 1.91
N GLY A 30 3.83 0.10 2.11
CA GLY A 30 3.43 -1.26 2.45
C GLY A 30 3.80 -1.70 3.88
N GLY A 31 3.90 -3.02 4.06
CA GLY A 31 4.13 -3.61 5.38
C GLY A 31 5.49 -3.26 5.96
N THR A 32 6.53 -3.21 5.16
CA THR A 32 7.88 -2.86 5.59
C THR A 32 7.95 -1.44 6.13
N ALA A 33 7.37 -0.46 5.42
CA ALA A 33 7.30 0.91 5.91
C ALA A 33 6.54 1.02 7.24
N ILE A 34 5.39 0.34 7.37
CA ILE A 34 4.59 0.37 8.60
C ILE A 34 5.33 -0.27 9.77
N ASN A 35 5.87 -1.48 9.59
CA ASN A 35 6.35 -2.28 10.70
C ASN A 35 7.80 -1.97 11.13
N LEU A 36 8.62 -1.41 10.22
CA LEU A 36 10.02 -1.09 10.52
C LEU A 36 10.25 0.41 10.78
N PHE A 37 9.34 1.31 10.38
CA PHE A 37 9.56 2.76 10.46
C PHE A 37 8.46 3.54 11.20
N VAL A 38 7.28 2.94 11.41
CA VAL A 38 6.13 3.61 12.05
C VAL A 38 5.72 2.90 13.33
N ARG A 39 5.61 1.58 13.30
CA ARG A 39 5.24 0.74 14.46
C ARG A 39 6.46 0.05 15.04
N ASP A 40 6.42 -0.23 16.33
CA ASP A 40 7.53 -0.84 17.06
C ASP A 40 7.69 -2.34 16.76
N LEU A 41 7.84 -2.66 15.45
CA LEU A 41 8.05 -4.01 14.92
C LEU A 41 7.02 -5.05 15.41
N PRO A 42 5.71 -4.79 15.31
CA PRO A 42 4.69 -5.73 15.80
C PRO A 42 4.65 -7.04 15.00
N ARG A 43 5.12 -7.02 13.76
CA ARG A 43 5.34 -8.19 12.92
C ARG A 43 6.52 -8.01 11.96
N LEU A 44 7.06 -9.12 11.51
CA LEU A 44 8.08 -9.11 10.44
C LEU A 44 7.44 -8.75 9.08
N SER A 45 8.21 -8.09 8.23
CA SER A 45 7.87 -7.80 6.83
C SER A 45 9.09 -8.02 5.96
N VAL A 46 8.91 -8.73 4.85
CA VAL A 46 10.02 -9.34 4.09
C VAL A 46 10.14 -8.84 2.65
N ASP A 47 9.21 -8.00 2.20
CA ASP A 47 9.19 -7.42 0.87
C ASP A 47 9.47 -5.91 0.93
N ILE A 48 10.10 -5.35 -0.10
CA ILE A 48 10.34 -3.92 -0.24
C ILE A 48 9.38 -3.37 -1.29
N ASP A 49 8.25 -2.83 -0.83
CA ASP A 49 7.29 -2.13 -1.67
C ASP A 49 7.70 -0.66 -1.83
N LEU A 50 7.71 -0.15 -3.06
CA LEU A 50 8.08 1.22 -3.38
C LEU A 50 6.94 1.97 -4.09
N THR A 51 6.84 3.25 -3.81
CA THR A 51 6.08 4.22 -4.61
C THR A 51 7.06 5.08 -5.40
N TYR A 52 6.80 5.23 -6.70
CA TYR A 52 7.48 6.21 -7.53
C TYR A 52 6.81 7.56 -7.33
N LEU A 53 7.55 8.53 -6.79
CA LEU A 53 6.99 9.83 -6.36
C LEU A 53 6.68 10.81 -7.50
N PRO A 54 7.51 10.92 -8.57
CA PRO A 54 7.23 11.88 -9.62
C PRO A 54 5.89 11.64 -10.31
N LEU A 55 5.11 12.72 -10.45
CA LEU A 55 3.88 12.74 -11.24
C LEU A 55 4.23 13.02 -12.70
N GLY A 56 3.76 12.21 -13.61
CA GLY A 56 4.04 12.34 -15.02
C GLY A 56 3.32 11.27 -15.82
N ASP A 57 3.52 11.30 -17.15
CA ASP A 57 2.93 10.29 -18.03
C ASP A 57 3.46 8.88 -17.72
N ARG A 58 2.76 7.87 -18.24
CA ARG A 58 3.07 6.47 -17.97
C ARG A 58 4.44 6.05 -18.53
N ILE A 59 4.80 6.54 -19.71
CA ILE A 59 6.02 6.13 -20.42
C ILE A 59 7.24 6.65 -19.67
N ALA A 60 7.27 7.95 -19.39
CA ALA A 60 8.35 8.58 -18.62
C ALA A 60 8.51 7.95 -17.24
N ALA A 61 7.40 7.68 -16.54
CA ALA A 61 7.44 7.06 -15.22
C ALA A 61 7.97 5.61 -15.26
N LEU A 62 7.54 4.78 -16.21
CA LEU A 62 8.07 3.41 -16.35
C LEU A 62 9.55 3.42 -16.71
N THR A 63 10.01 4.38 -17.50
CA THR A 63 11.43 4.57 -17.80
C THR A 63 12.20 4.95 -16.53
N GLY A 64 11.76 5.97 -15.80
CA GLY A 64 12.41 6.36 -14.54
C GLY A 64 12.43 5.26 -13.47
N ILE A 65 11.36 4.46 -13.38
CA ILE A 65 11.32 3.29 -12.48
C ILE A 65 12.38 2.26 -12.88
N ARG A 66 12.52 1.94 -14.18
CA ARG A 66 13.52 0.96 -14.65
C ARG A 66 14.94 1.46 -14.41
N GLU A 67 15.21 2.72 -14.73
CA GLU A 67 16.52 3.34 -14.50
C GLU A 67 16.88 3.36 -13.01
N GLY A 68 15.94 3.73 -12.14
CA GLY A 68 16.13 3.68 -10.69
C GLY A 68 16.42 2.25 -10.19
N LEU A 69 15.64 1.27 -10.64
CA LEU A 69 15.92 -0.14 -10.30
C LEU A 69 17.26 -0.62 -10.83
N GLN A 70 17.71 -0.20 -12.01
CA GLN A 70 19.02 -0.54 -12.55
C GLN A 70 20.16 0.03 -11.70
N ARG A 71 20.02 1.28 -11.19
CA ARG A 71 20.99 1.85 -10.25
C ARG A 71 21.00 1.10 -8.92
N VAL A 72 19.82 0.72 -8.40
CA VAL A 72 19.70 -0.13 -7.20
C VAL A 72 20.37 -1.48 -7.42
N GLU A 73 20.12 -2.16 -8.54
CA GLU A 73 20.75 -3.43 -8.90
C GLU A 73 22.28 -3.32 -8.93
N THR A 74 22.80 -2.30 -9.60
CA THR A 74 24.24 -2.03 -9.67
C THR A 74 24.82 -1.75 -8.27
N GLY A 75 24.10 -0.99 -7.45
CA GLY A 75 24.48 -0.70 -6.07
C GLY A 75 24.56 -1.97 -5.21
N ILE A 76 23.57 -2.86 -5.31
CA ILE A 76 23.54 -4.13 -4.59
C ILE A 76 24.72 -5.02 -5.00
N LYS A 77 24.92 -5.23 -6.31
CA LYS A 77 26.03 -6.04 -6.84
C LYS A 77 27.40 -5.54 -6.37
N ARG A 78 27.57 -4.24 -6.23
CA ARG A 78 28.84 -3.63 -5.78
C ARG A 78 29.05 -3.71 -4.27
N GLN A 79 27.99 -3.57 -3.47
CA GLN A 79 28.10 -3.34 -2.02
C GLN A 79 27.76 -4.57 -1.17
N LEU A 80 26.96 -5.50 -1.70
CA LEU A 80 26.51 -6.68 -0.96
C LEU A 80 27.14 -7.95 -1.52
N ALA A 81 28.33 -8.28 -1.05
CA ALA A 81 28.99 -9.53 -1.41
C ALA A 81 28.11 -10.74 -1.02
N GLY A 82 28.16 -11.80 -1.82
CA GLY A 82 27.38 -13.02 -1.59
C GLY A 82 25.90 -12.93 -1.95
N THR A 83 25.47 -11.86 -2.62
CA THR A 83 24.09 -11.74 -3.12
C THR A 83 24.04 -11.91 -4.65
N ALA A 84 22.96 -12.53 -5.15
CA ALA A 84 22.58 -12.52 -6.56
C ALA A 84 21.37 -11.62 -6.77
N VAL A 85 21.36 -10.84 -7.86
CA VAL A 85 20.26 -9.93 -8.19
C VAL A 85 19.72 -10.26 -9.57
N HIS A 86 18.41 -10.43 -9.67
CA HIS A 86 17.71 -10.76 -10.90
C HIS A 86 16.57 -9.75 -11.13
N ALA A 87 16.55 -9.11 -12.31
CA ALA A 87 15.43 -8.26 -12.72
C ALA A 87 14.29 -9.11 -13.30
N SER A 88 13.05 -8.69 -13.05
CA SER A 88 11.88 -9.28 -13.71
C SER A 88 11.96 -9.12 -15.23
N ARG A 89 11.58 -10.20 -15.96
CA ARG A 89 11.47 -10.17 -17.42
C ARG A 89 10.22 -9.44 -17.92
N ARG A 90 9.28 -9.06 -17.03
CA ARG A 90 8.04 -8.39 -17.40
C ARG A 90 8.23 -6.88 -17.44
N PRO A 91 8.15 -6.23 -18.62
CA PRO A 91 8.42 -4.80 -18.74
C PRO A 91 7.40 -3.91 -18.02
N ASP A 92 6.14 -4.36 -17.89
CA ASP A 92 5.07 -3.60 -17.23
C ASP A 92 5.06 -3.72 -15.70
N THR A 93 5.78 -4.68 -15.15
CA THR A 93 5.91 -4.92 -13.70
C THR A 93 7.38 -5.12 -13.33
N PRO A 94 8.20 -4.06 -13.44
CA PRO A 94 9.61 -4.15 -13.12
C PRO A 94 9.80 -4.44 -11.62
N ARG A 95 10.66 -5.43 -11.31
CA ARG A 95 10.99 -5.87 -9.95
C ARG A 95 12.43 -6.33 -9.92
N LEU A 96 13.04 -6.28 -8.73
CA LEU A 96 14.28 -6.98 -8.46
C LEU A 96 14.03 -8.09 -7.45
N PHE A 97 14.66 -9.22 -7.69
CA PHE A 97 14.77 -10.31 -6.73
C PHE A 97 16.21 -10.34 -6.25
N VAL A 98 16.40 -10.23 -4.95
CA VAL A 98 17.72 -10.27 -4.32
C VAL A 98 17.82 -11.54 -3.50
N ASP A 99 18.72 -12.41 -3.90
CA ASP A 99 18.97 -13.70 -3.27
C ASP A 99 20.27 -13.66 -2.47
N ALA A 100 20.20 -14.15 -1.23
CA ALA A 100 21.35 -14.45 -0.37
C ALA A 100 21.18 -15.86 0.22
N PRO A 101 22.21 -16.50 0.78
CA PRO A 101 22.05 -17.78 1.48
C PRO A 101 20.94 -17.68 2.55
N GLY A 102 19.92 -18.54 2.44
CA GLY A 102 18.78 -18.59 3.36
C GLY A 102 17.70 -17.52 3.19
N ALA A 103 17.89 -16.50 2.33
CA ALA A 103 16.94 -15.40 2.21
C ALA A 103 16.74 -14.95 0.76
N ARG A 104 15.50 -14.55 0.45
CA ARG A 104 15.13 -13.81 -0.76
C ARG A 104 14.29 -12.59 -0.40
N VAL A 105 14.63 -11.44 -0.96
CA VAL A 105 13.87 -10.20 -0.84
C VAL A 105 13.46 -9.73 -2.23
N THR A 106 12.19 -9.32 -2.35
CA THR A 106 11.65 -8.69 -3.57
C THR A 106 11.60 -7.19 -3.40
N VAL A 107 12.08 -6.43 -4.39
CA VAL A 107 11.93 -4.98 -4.49
C VAL A 107 10.92 -4.68 -5.59
N GLU A 108 9.77 -4.11 -5.21
CA GLU A 108 8.62 -3.95 -6.10
C GLU A 108 8.09 -2.51 -6.13
N PRO A 109 8.45 -1.71 -7.15
CA PRO A 109 7.79 -0.43 -7.39
C PRO A 109 6.37 -0.61 -7.90
N ASN A 110 5.44 0.18 -7.35
CA ASN A 110 4.07 0.23 -7.89
C ASN A 110 4.03 1.07 -9.17
N THR A 111 3.63 0.46 -10.28
CA THR A 111 3.58 1.13 -11.59
C THR A 111 2.29 1.90 -11.86
N THR A 112 1.24 1.68 -11.05
CA THR A 112 -0.09 2.31 -11.19
C THR A 112 -0.32 3.37 -10.15
N LEU A 113 -0.19 3.02 -8.85
CA LEU A 113 -0.30 3.96 -7.73
C LEU A 113 1.04 4.69 -7.57
N ARG A 114 1.21 5.79 -8.30
CA ARG A 114 2.37 6.67 -8.30
C ARG A 114 2.02 8.01 -7.67
N GLY A 115 3.01 8.70 -7.13
CA GLY A 115 2.81 9.86 -6.28
C GLY A 115 2.31 9.50 -4.89
N SER A 116 2.07 10.49 -4.08
CA SER A 116 1.54 10.37 -2.70
C SER A 116 0.48 11.43 -2.46
N VAL A 117 -0.41 11.20 -1.50
CA VAL A 117 -1.44 12.16 -1.09
C VAL A 117 -0.82 13.26 -0.24
N PHE A 118 0.04 12.88 0.70
CA PHE A 118 0.82 13.76 1.55
C PHE A 118 2.32 13.62 1.26
N PRO A 119 3.15 14.60 1.62
CA PRO A 119 4.59 14.53 1.40
C PRO A 119 5.21 13.29 2.04
N ALA A 120 6.07 12.58 1.29
CA ALA A 120 6.95 11.58 1.84
C ALA A 120 8.00 12.23 2.75
N ARG A 121 8.49 11.50 3.76
CA ARG A 121 9.45 12.00 4.74
C ARG A 121 10.63 11.05 4.90
N GLU A 122 11.77 11.59 5.28
CA GLU A 122 12.86 10.79 5.79
C GLU A 122 12.47 10.23 7.18
N ALA A 123 12.70 8.95 7.38
CA ALA A 123 12.45 8.29 8.64
C ALA A 123 13.56 7.27 8.93
N ARG A 124 13.86 7.08 10.21
CA ARG A 124 14.77 6.06 10.72
C ARG A 124 13.94 4.85 11.18
N THR A 125 14.51 3.65 11.06
CA THR A 125 13.91 2.44 11.64
C THR A 125 13.66 2.62 13.13
N VAL A 126 12.60 2.02 13.63
CA VAL A 126 12.22 2.09 15.05
C VAL A 126 13.22 1.36 15.94
N ALA A 127 13.26 1.72 17.23
CA ALA A 127 14.21 1.16 18.20
C ALA A 127 14.16 -0.37 18.31
N ALA A 128 12.98 -0.97 18.18
CA ALA A 128 12.85 -2.43 18.20
C ALA A 128 13.58 -3.12 17.04
N VAL A 129 13.70 -2.48 15.87
CA VAL A 129 14.48 -3.01 14.74
C VAL A 129 15.96 -2.98 15.07
N GLU A 130 16.46 -1.87 15.63
CA GLU A 130 17.85 -1.74 16.04
C GLU A 130 18.22 -2.76 17.13
N ALA A 131 17.35 -2.93 18.12
CA ALA A 131 17.54 -3.91 19.18
C ALA A 131 17.52 -5.38 18.70
N GLU A 132 16.70 -5.68 17.67
CA GLU A 132 16.51 -7.07 17.22
C GLU A 132 17.51 -7.47 16.11
N PHE A 133 17.93 -6.53 15.25
CA PHE A 133 18.76 -6.80 14.08
C PHE A 133 20.14 -6.11 14.14
N GLU A 134 20.42 -5.36 15.20
CA GLU A 134 21.68 -4.58 15.35
C GLU A 134 21.98 -3.66 14.15
N GLN A 135 20.91 -3.21 13.48
CA GLN A 135 20.96 -2.37 12.28
C GLN A 135 19.96 -1.22 12.40
N SER A 136 20.40 -0.04 12.01
CA SER A 136 19.57 1.14 11.91
C SER A 136 19.70 1.75 10.52
N VAL A 137 18.59 2.04 9.89
CA VAL A 137 18.52 2.53 8.51
C VAL A 137 17.62 3.75 8.45
N SER A 138 18.07 4.78 7.69
CA SER A 138 17.21 5.90 7.29
C SER A 138 16.79 5.71 5.83
N ALA A 139 15.51 5.98 5.55
CA ALA A 139 14.95 5.90 4.21
C ALA A 139 13.81 6.90 4.04
N ARG A 140 13.52 7.25 2.79
CA ARG A 140 12.30 7.99 2.44
C ARG A 140 11.10 7.06 2.52
N VAL A 141 10.11 7.46 3.33
CA VAL A 141 8.91 6.68 3.63
C VAL A 141 7.68 7.53 3.32
N LEU A 142 6.63 6.93 2.78
CA LEU A 142 5.34 7.62 2.63
C LEU A 142 4.83 8.11 3.99
N SER A 143 4.00 9.15 4.00
CA SER A 143 3.31 9.61 5.21
C SER A 143 2.53 8.47 5.87
N SER A 144 2.34 8.51 7.18
CA SER A 144 1.50 7.52 7.86
C SER A 144 0.09 7.48 7.28
N ALA A 145 -0.45 8.63 6.84
CA ALA A 145 -1.75 8.71 6.18
C ALA A 145 -1.77 7.93 4.85
N ASP A 146 -0.76 8.08 4.01
CA ASP A 146 -0.63 7.31 2.76
C ASP A 146 -0.47 5.82 3.02
N LEU A 147 0.39 5.46 3.98
CA LEU A 147 0.62 4.06 4.36
C LEU A 147 -0.68 3.37 4.78
N TYR A 148 -1.42 3.99 5.69
CA TYR A 148 -2.65 3.41 6.22
C TYR A 148 -3.84 3.58 5.27
N GLY A 149 -3.93 4.68 4.52
CA GLY A 149 -4.94 4.83 3.47
C GLY A 149 -4.86 3.71 2.44
N GLY A 150 -3.66 3.43 1.94
CA GLY A 150 -3.40 2.31 1.04
C GLY A 150 -3.62 0.95 1.70
N LYS A 151 -3.27 0.79 2.98
CA LYS A 151 -3.45 -0.45 3.76
C LYS A 151 -4.92 -0.77 4.00
N ILE A 152 -5.74 0.23 4.32
CA ILE A 152 -7.19 0.07 4.47
C ILE A 152 -7.82 -0.44 3.17
N VAL A 153 -7.48 0.18 2.03
CA VAL A 153 -7.99 -0.27 0.71
C VAL A 153 -7.54 -1.71 0.41
N ALA A 154 -6.28 -2.06 0.68
CA ALA A 154 -5.77 -3.42 0.50
C ALA A 154 -6.51 -4.44 1.39
N ALA A 155 -6.79 -4.08 2.64
CA ALA A 155 -7.55 -4.92 3.58
C ALA A 155 -8.99 -5.15 3.12
N LEU A 156 -9.63 -4.16 2.52
CA LEU A 156 -10.98 -4.29 1.94
C LEU A 156 -10.99 -5.12 0.65
N ASP A 157 -9.98 -4.98 -0.20
CA ASP A 157 -9.90 -5.67 -1.50
C ASP A 157 -9.51 -7.15 -1.36
N ARG A 158 -8.33 -7.41 -0.85
CA ARG A 158 -7.77 -8.76 -0.80
C ARG A 158 -8.06 -9.49 0.51
N GLN A 159 -8.40 -8.76 1.59
CA GLN A 159 -8.71 -9.29 2.91
C GLN A 159 -7.60 -10.21 3.44
N HIS A 160 -6.35 -9.84 3.19
CA HIS A 160 -5.20 -10.64 3.60
C HIS A 160 -4.93 -10.47 5.09
N PRO A 161 -4.63 -11.55 5.87
CA PRO A 161 -4.41 -11.47 7.31
C PRO A 161 -3.35 -10.43 7.73
N ARG A 162 -2.26 -10.28 6.97
CA ARG A 162 -1.25 -9.24 7.24
C ARG A 162 -1.79 -7.81 7.12
N ASP A 163 -2.71 -7.57 6.16
CA ASP A 163 -3.32 -6.25 6.01
C ASP A 163 -4.31 -5.97 7.13
N LEU A 164 -5.10 -6.97 7.51
CA LEU A 164 -6.03 -6.88 8.64
C LEU A 164 -5.29 -6.71 9.96
N PHE A 165 -4.14 -7.36 10.15
CA PHE A 165 -3.30 -7.16 11.32
C PHE A 165 -2.77 -5.72 11.42
N ASP A 166 -2.23 -5.17 10.32
CA ASP A 166 -1.75 -3.79 10.30
C ASP A 166 -2.90 -2.79 10.57
N VAL A 167 -4.11 -3.07 10.05
CA VAL A 167 -5.32 -2.29 10.35
C VAL A 167 -5.78 -2.47 11.79
N LYS A 168 -5.69 -3.68 12.38
CA LYS A 168 -5.98 -3.91 13.80
C LYS A 168 -5.11 -3.01 14.67
N MET A 169 -3.80 -2.96 14.40
CA MET A 169 -2.88 -2.09 15.13
C MET A 169 -3.27 -0.60 15.01
N LEU A 170 -3.70 -0.17 13.83
CA LEU A 170 -4.19 1.19 13.64
C LEU A 170 -5.45 1.48 14.46
N LEU A 171 -6.46 0.60 14.39
CA LEU A 171 -7.74 0.81 15.07
C LEU A 171 -7.63 0.78 16.60
N GLU A 172 -6.66 0.07 17.14
CA GLU A 172 -6.37 -0.05 18.57
C GLU A 172 -5.47 1.08 19.11
N SER A 173 -4.89 1.89 18.23
CA SER A 173 -4.04 3.03 18.58
C SER A 173 -4.70 4.36 18.20
N GLU A 174 -4.28 4.98 17.09
CA GLU A 174 -4.77 6.31 16.68
C GLU A 174 -6.18 6.28 16.07
N GLY A 175 -6.63 5.11 15.59
CA GLY A 175 -7.86 4.99 14.80
C GLY A 175 -7.72 5.62 13.40
N ILE A 176 -8.86 5.83 12.74
CA ILE A 176 -8.88 6.47 11.43
C ILE A 176 -9.06 7.99 11.63
N THR A 177 -7.96 8.73 11.63
CA THR A 177 -7.96 10.20 11.69
C THR A 177 -8.45 10.81 10.38
N ASP A 178 -8.68 12.13 10.36
CA ASP A 178 -9.10 12.86 9.16
C ASP A 178 -8.07 12.76 8.03
N GLU A 179 -6.78 12.81 8.35
CA GLU A 179 -5.71 12.62 7.37
C GLU A 179 -5.71 11.19 6.79
N PHE A 180 -5.84 10.17 7.66
CA PHE A 180 -5.91 8.78 7.22
C PHE A 180 -7.15 8.52 6.36
N ARG A 181 -8.28 9.14 6.70
CA ARG A 181 -9.52 9.05 5.94
C ARG A 181 -9.39 9.74 4.58
N THR A 182 -8.79 10.94 4.54
CA THR A 182 -8.51 11.65 3.28
C THR A 182 -7.64 10.78 2.35
N ALA A 183 -6.54 10.23 2.84
CA ALA A 183 -5.71 9.32 2.05
C ALA A 183 -6.49 8.07 1.62
N PHE A 184 -7.26 7.46 2.52
CA PHE A 184 -8.12 6.32 2.20
C PHE A 184 -9.08 6.63 1.05
N VAL A 185 -9.76 7.78 1.07
CA VAL A 185 -10.71 8.19 0.01
C VAL A 185 -10.00 8.33 -1.32
N VAL A 186 -8.79 8.90 -1.35
CA VAL A 186 -7.99 9.03 -2.58
C VAL A 186 -7.56 7.65 -3.10
N TYR A 187 -7.06 6.76 -2.24
CA TYR A 187 -6.68 5.40 -2.64
C TYR A 187 -7.88 4.55 -3.07
N LEU A 188 -9.04 4.72 -2.42
CA LEU A 188 -10.30 4.10 -2.80
C LEU A 188 -10.76 4.57 -4.20
N ALA A 189 -10.71 5.88 -4.45
CA ALA A 189 -11.01 6.48 -5.73
C ALA A 189 -10.03 6.06 -6.84
N SER A 190 -8.78 5.76 -6.49
CA SER A 190 -7.71 5.33 -7.40
C SER A 190 -7.77 3.84 -7.75
N HIS A 191 -8.53 3.03 -7.01
CA HIS A 191 -8.50 1.58 -7.14
C HIS A 191 -9.23 1.09 -8.41
N SER A 192 -8.73 0.03 -9.05
CA SER A 192 -9.30 -0.52 -10.30
C SER A 192 -10.71 -1.07 -10.10
N ARG A 193 -10.99 -1.71 -8.95
CA ARG A 193 -12.33 -2.24 -8.64
C ARG A 193 -13.35 -1.13 -8.39
N PRO A 194 -14.66 -1.44 -8.57
CA PRO A 194 -15.74 -0.52 -8.22
C PRO A 194 -15.71 -0.13 -6.73
N ILE A 195 -15.88 1.16 -6.44
CA ILE A 195 -15.88 1.71 -5.07
C ILE A 195 -16.91 1.00 -4.18
N ALA A 196 -18.12 0.78 -4.70
CA ALA A 196 -19.18 0.08 -3.97
C ALA A 196 -18.78 -1.34 -3.53
N GLU A 197 -18.02 -2.08 -4.37
CA GLU A 197 -17.55 -3.41 -4.03
C GLU A 197 -16.46 -3.41 -2.94
N LEU A 198 -15.62 -2.38 -2.90
CA LEU A 198 -14.62 -2.22 -1.85
C LEU A 198 -15.26 -1.84 -0.52
N LEU A 199 -16.30 -1.01 -0.54
CA LEU A 199 -17.03 -0.61 0.67
C LEU A 199 -17.99 -1.69 1.19
N THR A 200 -18.40 -2.64 0.33
CA THR A 200 -19.24 -3.80 0.69
C THR A 200 -18.63 -5.09 0.13
N PRO A 201 -17.43 -5.48 0.60
CA PRO A 201 -16.73 -6.59 0.03
C PRO A 201 -17.39 -7.93 0.38
N LYS A 202 -17.39 -8.87 -0.57
CA LYS A 202 -17.71 -10.26 -0.27
C LYS A 202 -16.62 -10.85 0.64
N LEU A 203 -17.01 -11.39 1.79
CA LEU A 203 -16.06 -11.92 2.77
C LEU A 203 -15.34 -13.17 2.23
N LYS A 204 -14.04 -13.24 2.50
CA LYS A 204 -13.15 -14.36 2.13
C LYS A 204 -12.75 -15.15 3.38
N PRO A 205 -12.55 -16.47 3.29
CA PRO A 205 -11.97 -17.26 4.38
C PRO A 205 -10.55 -16.76 4.70
N LEU A 206 -10.19 -16.71 5.98
CA LEU A 206 -8.90 -16.19 6.43
C LEU A 206 -7.96 -17.30 6.95
N GLU A 207 -8.48 -18.42 7.41
CA GLU A 207 -7.80 -19.42 8.25
C GLU A 207 -6.51 -19.92 7.59
N LYS A 208 -6.58 -20.41 6.35
CA LYS A 208 -5.41 -20.95 5.63
C LYS A 208 -4.30 -19.91 5.42
N LEU A 209 -4.69 -18.68 5.08
CA LEU A 209 -3.73 -17.59 4.90
C LEU A 209 -3.17 -17.10 6.24
N PHE A 210 -3.99 -17.11 7.29
CA PHE A 210 -3.56 -16.78 8.63
C PHE A 210 -2.46 -17.71 9.11
N GLU A 211 -2.67 -19.01 9.03
CA GLU A 211 -1.71 -20.03 9.46
C GLU A 211 -0.41 -19.97 8.65
N SER A 212 -0.52 -19.85 7.33
CA SER A 212 0.65 -19.92 6.44
C SER A 212 1.41 -18.61 6.28
N GLN A 213 0.78 -17.45 6.47
CA GLN A 213 1.37 -16.17 6.08
C GLN A 213 1.36 -15.09 7.17
N LEU A 214 0.86 -15.37 8.38
CA LEU A 214 0.88 -14.40 9.48
C LEU A 214 1.34 -15.01 10.80
N ALA A 215 0.80 -16.15 11.23
CA ALA A 215 1.00 -16.70 12.57
C ALA A 215 2.48 -16.78 13.02
N GLY A 216 3.39 -17.08 12.09
CA GLY A 216 4.83 -17.13 12.36
C GLY A 216 5.58 -15.79 12.23
N MET A 217 4.86 -14.68 11.96
CA MET A 217 5.49 -13.37 11.70
C MET A 217 5.20 -12.33 12.78
N VAL A 218 4.24 -12.55 13.65
CA VAL A 218 3.80 -11.59 14.69
C VAL A 218 4.61 -11.74 15.96
N ARG A 219 4.90 -10.60 16.61
CA ARG A 219 5.61 -10.59 17.91
C ARG A 219 4.66 -11.03 19.04
N ASN A 220 3.47 -10.46 19.06
CA ASN A 220 2.43 -10.83 20.03
C ASN A 220 1.38 -11.70 19.34
N PRO A 221 0.97 -12.84 19.93
CA PRO A 221 -0.05 -13.70 19.35
C PRO A 221 -1.34 -12.95 19.05
N VAL A 222 -1.93 -13.26 17.90
CA VAL A 222 -3.25 -12.79 17.46
C VAL A 222 -4.01 -14.00 16.94
N THR A 223 -5.31 -14.01 17.07
CA THR A 223 -6.17 -15.10 16.60
C THR A 223 -6.83 -14.74 15.26
N CYS A 224 -7.21 -15.75 14.47
CA CYS A 224 -7.98 -15.53 13.24
C CYS A 224 -9.31 -14.81 13.52
N LYS A 225 -9.99 -15.14 14.63
CA LYS A 225 -11.24 -14.51 15.07
C LYS A 225 -11.09 -13.01 15.34
N GLU A 226 -9.97 -12.58 15.93
CA GLU A 226 -9.70 -11.15 16.13
C GLU A 226 -9.54 -10.42 14.80
N LEU A 227 -8.90 -11.03 13.81
CA LEU A 227 -8.79 -10.45 12.46
C LEU A 227 -10.12 -10.41 11.72
N GLU A 228 -10.98 -11.41 11.91
CA GLU A 228 -12.36 -11.37 11.40
C GLU A 228 -13.16 -10.26 12.03
N HIS A 229 -13.06 -10.10 13.35
CA HIS A 229 -13.69 -8.96 14.05
C HIS A 229 -13.16 -7.61 13.51
N THR A 230 -11.83 -7.48 13.38
CA THR A 230 -11.20 -6.30 12.79
C THR A 230 -11.73 -6.00 11.39
N ARG A 231 -11.90 -7.02 10.55
CA ARG A 231 -12.46 -6.88 9.20
C ARG A 231 -13.89 -6.34 9.23
N HIS A 232 -14.75 -6.87 10.08
CA HIS A 232 -16.13 -6.39 10.23
C HIS A 232 -16.16 -4.94 10.74
N GLU A 233 -15.34 -4.65 11.74
CA GLU A 233 -15.22 -3.29 12.29
C GLU A 233 -14.71 -2.30 11.25
N LEU A 234 -13.68 -2.67 10.47
CA LEU A 234 -13.15 -1.85 9.38
C LEU A 234 -14.24 -1.51 8.37
N ILE A 235 -14.96 -2.54 7.84
CA ILE A 235 -16.03 -2.35 6.84
C ILE A 235 -17.12 -1.41 7.39
N ARG A 236 -17.47 -1.54 8.66
CA ARG A 236 -18.46 -0.67 9.32
C ARG A 236 -17.93 0.76 9.43
N ARG A 237 -16.69 0.95 9.93
CA ARG A 237 -16.09 2.28 10.16
C ARG A 237 -15.90 3.05 8.87
N VAL A 238 -15.28 2.47 7.85
CA VAL A 238 -15.02 3.17 6.59
C VAL A 238 -16.28 3.65 5.89
N ARG A 239 -17.43 3.02 6.13
CA ARG A 239 -18.73 3.47 5.59
C ARG A 239 -19.36 4.56 6.45
N ARG A 240 -19.34 4.37 7.77
CA ARG A 240 -19.94 5.32 8.73
C ARG A 240 -19.20 6.65 8.72
N ASP A 241 -17.86 6.61 8.71
CA ASP A 241 -17.01 7.77 9.00
C ASP A 241 -16.71 8.63 7.77
N LEU A 242 -17.14 8.22 6.55
CA LEU A 242 -17.10 9.07 5.37
C LEU A 242 -17.94 10.33 5.58
N THR A 243 -17.33 11.50 5.39
CA THR A 243 -18.04 12.80 5.44
C THR A 243 -18.96 12.97 4.24
N GLN A 244 -19.90 13.93 4.33
CA GLN A 244 -20.78 14.26 3.22
C GLN A 244 -20.00 14.74 1.98
N GLN A 245 -18.90 15.50 2.17
CA GLN A 245 -18.03 15.96 1.08
C GLN A 245 -17.33 14.81 0.40
N GLU A 246 -16.78 13.86 1.15
CA GLU A 246 -16.11 12.68 0.62
C GLU A 246 -17.07 11.77 -0.17
N ARG A 247 -18.31 11.58 0.34
CA ARG A 247 -19.39 10.86 -0.37
C ARG A 247 -19.74 11.55 -1.69
N ALA A 248 -19.93 12.89 -1.65
CA ALA A 248 -20.21 13.69 -2.83
C ALA A 248 -19.07 13.62 -3.85
N PHE A 249 -17.80 13.66 -3.41
CA PHE A 249 -16.66 13.49 -4.28
C PHE A 249 -16.67 12.13 -4.99
N LEU A 250 -16.85 11.03 -4.25
CA LEU A 250 -16.86 9.68 -4.82
C LEU A 250 -17.99 9.50 -5.84
N LEU A 251 -19.14 10.11 -5.63
CA LEU A 251 -20.25 10.12 -6.61
C LEU A 251 -19.94 10.98 -7.82
N SER A 252 -19.38 12.17 -7.63
CA SER A 252 -19.01 13.07 -8.74
C SER A 252 -17.97 12.42 -9.64
N LEU A 253 -16.98 11.74 -9.04
CA LEU A 253 -16.00 10.93 -9.78
C LEU A 253 -16.69 9.82 -10.59
N LYS A 254 -17.66 9.10 -9.97
CA LYS A 254 -18.41 8.03 -10.64
C LYS A 254 -19.27 8.55 -11.80
N ARG A 255 -19.78 9.80 -11.69
CA ARG A 255 -20.49 10.51 -12.78
C ARG A 255 -19.56 10.96 -13.91
N THR A 256 -18.25 10.82 -13.76
CA THR A 256 -17.22 11.35 -14.66
C THR A 256 -17.06 12.88 -14.65
N GLU A 257 -17.61 13.53 -13.64
CA GLU A 257 -17.60 14.98 -13.41
C GLU A 257 -17.04 15.31 -12.03
N PRO A 258 -15.77 14.95 -11.73
CA PRO A 258 -15.24 15.02 -10.37
C PRO A 258 -15.15 16.46 -9.85
N GLN A 259 -15.73 16.67 -8.68
CA GLN A 259 -15.68 17.93 -7.93
C GLN A 259 -14.41 17.96 -7.06
N TRP A 260 -13.30 18.35 -7.66
CA TRP A 260 -11.96 18.27 -7.05
C TRP A 260 -11.85 19.05 -5.73
N GLY A 261 -12.53 20.17 -5.58
CA GLY A 261 -12.51 21.00 -4.39
C GLY A 261 -13.11 20.36 -3.13
N LEU A 262 -13.77 19.19 -3.25
CA LEU A 262 -14.34 18.47 -2.09
C LEU A 262 -13.29 17.69 -1.29
N ILE A 263 -12.11 17.45 -1.85
CA ILE A 263 -11.00 16.76 -1.19
C ILE A 263 -9.80 17.72 -1.10
N PRO A 264 -9.23 17.96 0.10
CA PRO A 264 -8.17 18.94 0.31
C PRO A 264 -6.79 18.42 -0.13
N VAL A 265 -6.68 17.94 -1.38
CA VAL A 265 -5.44 17.45 -2.00
C VAL A 265 -5.23 18.19 -3.32
N PRO A 266 -4.37 19.23 -3.35
CA PRO A 266 -4.24 20.12 -4.49
C PRO A 266 -3.86 19.44 -5.80
N HIS A 267 -3.02 18.40 -5.74
CA HIS A 267 -2.55 17.65 -6.91
C HIS A 267 -3.39 16.41 -7.24
N LEU A 268 -4.54 16.21 -6.58
CA LEU A 268 -5.41 15.03 -6.75
C LEU A 268 -5.73 14.76 -8.23
N ARG A 269 -6.07 15.82 -8.97
CA ARG A 269 -6.36 15.75 -10.42
C ARG A 269 -5.18 15.22 -11.24
N GLN A 270 -3.95 15.42 -10.79
CA GLN A 270 -2.73 15.00 -11.49
C GLN A 270 -2.30 13.57 -11.15
N MET A 271 -2.89 12.94 -10.15
CA MET A 271 -2.52 11.60 -9.72
C MET A 271 -2.84 10.56 -10.81
N PRO A 272 -1.83 9.81 -11.29
CA PRO A 272 -2.00 8.92 -12.46
C PRO A 272 -3.08 7.87 -12.28
N ALA A 273 -3.23 7.31 -11.09
CA ALA A 273 -4.24 6.29 -10.80
C ALA A 273 -5.67 6.88 -10.80
N ILE A 274 -5.85 8.12 -10.36
CA ILE A 274 -7.13 8.85 -10.46
C ILE A 274 -7.48 9.10 -11.93
N GLN A 275 -6.53 9.57 -12.73
CA GLN A 275 -6.74 9.79 -14.16
C GLN A 275 -7.10 8.48 -14.88
N TRP A 276 -6.38 7.41 -14.59
CA TRP A 276 -6.69 6.08 -15.13
C TRP A 276 -8.09 5.61 -14.74
N LYS A 277 -8.46 5.81 -13.47
CA LYS A 277 -9.83 5.51 -13.01
C LYS A 277 -10.87 6.31 -13.77
N LEU A 278 -10.64 7.60 -13.97
CA LEU A 278 -11.57 8.47 -14.67
C LEU A 278 -11.75 8.05 -16.14
N GLN A 279 -10.67 7.70 -16.85
CA GLN A 279 -10.75 7.16 -18.21
C GLN A 279 -11.60 5.89 -18.29
N ASN A 280 -11.40 4.95 -17.35
CA ASN A 280 -12.21 3.74 -17.28
C ASN A 280 -13.70 4.02 -16.98
N LEU A 281 -13.98 5.02 -16.16
CA LEU A 281 -15.35 5.44 -15.86
C LEU A 281 -16.01 6.13 -17.06
N GLN A 282 -15.29 6.93 -17.83
CA GLN A 282 -15.74 7.52 -19.08
C GLN A 282 -16.09 6.45 -20.11
N GLN A 283 -15.25 5.41 -20.24
CA GLN A 283 -15.58 4.25 -21.08
C GLN A 283 -16.84 3.52 -20.59
N LEU A 284 -17.01 3.36 -19.27
CA LEU A 284 -18.22 2.76 -18.73
C LEU A 284 -19.46 3.63 -19.00
N ALA A 285 -19.34 4.95 -18.97
CA ALA A 285 -20.44 5.89 -19.23
C ALA A 285 -20.98 5.79 -20.66
N THR A 286 -20.19 5.28 -21.64
CA THR A 286 -20.71 4.95 -23.00
C THR A 286 -21.72 3.81 -23.01
N ARG A 287 -21.93 3.13 -21.88
CA ARG A 287 -22.89 2.02 -21.67
C ARG A 287 -23.94 2.41 -20.62
N PRO A 288 -24.97 3.20 -20.95
CA PRO A 288 -25.86 3.89 -19.99
C PRO A 288 -26.53 2.95 -18.99
N ARG A 289 -26.96 1.75 -19.42
CA ARG A 289 -27.59 0.76 -18.53
C ARG A 289 -26.62 0.28 -17.44
N GLN A 290 -25.38 -0.07 -17.82
CA GLN A 290 -24.36 -0.56 -16.89
C GLN A 290 -23.89 0.55 -15.96
N HIS A 291 -23.65 1.74 -16.50
CA HIS A 291 -23.24 2.91 -15.73
C HIS A 291 -24.33 3.31 -14.71
N GLY A 292 -25.61 3.38 -15.14
CA GLY A 292 -26.74 3.70 -14.27
C GLY A 292 -26.91 2.66 -13.12
N ALA A 293 -26.76 1.37 -13.40
CA ALA A 293 -26.80 0.33 -12.36
C ALA A 293 -25.65 0.50 -11.36
N ALA A 294 -24.44 0.76 -11.84
CA ALA A 294 -23.28 0.99 -10.98
C ALA A 294 -23.37 2.29 -10.17
N MET A 295 -24.05 3.31 -10.70
CA MET A 295 -24.34 4.56 -9.97
C MET A 295 -25.31 4.31 -8.83
N ARG A 296 -26.46 3.68 -9.10
CA ARG A 296 -27.45 3.35 -8.06
C ARG A 296 -26.82 2.54 -6.94
N ARG A 297 -26.05 1.50 -7.27
CA ARG A 297 -25.36 0.70 -6.27
C ARG A 297 -24.40 1.52 -5.40
N LEU A 298 -23.66 2.47 -5.99
CA LEU A 298 -22.78 3.33 -5.20
C LEU A 298 -23.59 4.28 -4.30
N GLN A 299 -24.69 4.86 -4.78
CA GLN A 299 -25.59 5.71 -3.98
C GLN A 299 -26.15 4.95 -2.77
N GLU A 300 -26.65 3.73 -2.98
CA GLU A 300 -27.13 2.85 -1.91
C GLU A 300 -26.06 2.60 -0.84
N VAL A 301 -24.83 2.27 -1.26
CA VAL A 301 -23.71 2.00 -0.35
C VAL A 301 -23.28 3.25 0.41
N LEU A 302 -23.32 4.41 -0.21
CA LEU A 302 -22.99 5.70 0.39
C LEU A 302 -24.16 6.31 1.18
N GLN A 303 -25.35 5.73 1.12
CA GLN A 303 -26.57 6.21 1.80
C GLN A 303 -26.92 7.65 1.40
N LEU A 304 -26.94 7.92 0.10
CA LEU A 304 -27.28 9.22 -0.50
C LEU A 304 -28.49 9.11 -1.42
#